data_f8d7c4d55710f6e32954791bcfd7ab02
#
_entry.id   f8d7c4d55710f6e32954791bcfd7ab02
#
_cell.length_a   1.000
_cell.length_b   1.000
_cell.length_c   1.000
_cell.angle_alpha   90.00
_cell.angle_beta   90.00
_cell.angle_gamma   90.00
#
_symmetry.space_group_name_H-M   'P 1'
#
loop_
_entity.id
_entity.type
_entity.pdbx_description
1 polymer ?
#
loop_
_entity_poly.entity_id
_entity_poly.type
_entity_poly.pdbx_seq_one_letter_code
_entity_poly.pdbx_strand_id
1 'polypeptide(L)'
;QRETAERIRPGASIKEAMAVLDADPAYQITGTAALKVWIQERADEAISSLDGTHFEVPEQARHIEGMIASTHDGGVYYTPPSDDSSRPGRMWWSVPDGVNTFTTWRELTTVYHEGAPGHHLQTSSAIAAREELNSWRRNYWTSGYGEGWALYAEWLMADLGYMDDPGHFMGLLDGQSMRAARVVLDIGLHCQFEAPEEMGGGEWNWDKAWAFFNNHVSMDEGSARYEVNRYFGWPGQAPSYKLGERTWLELREAAKAKDPNFDLKEFHTTALRMGALPLDVLRRAMLS
;
A
#
# COMPACT_ATOMS: atom_id res chain seq x y z
N GLN A 1 -6.48 -6.31 -14.37
CA GLN A 1 -7.16 -7.47 -13.77
C GLN A 1 -7.65 -8.49 -14.82
N ARG A 2 -8.29 -8.08 -15.91
CA ARG A 2 -8.82 -9.03 -16.93
C ARG A 2 -7.72 -9.87 -17.58
N GLU A 3 -6.61 -9.26 -17.99
CA GLU A 3 -5.46 -9.95 -18.58
C GLU A 3 -4.81 -10.92 -17.58
N THR A 4 -4.73 -10.52 -16.30
CA THR A 4 -4.20 -11.38 -15.24
C THR A 4 -5.15 -12.54 -14.94
N ALA A 5 -6.47 -12.29 -14.94
CA ALA A 5 -7.47 -13.35 -14.79
C ALA A 5 -7.36 -14.41 -15.90
N GLU A 6 -7.13 -13.98 -17.14
CA GLU A 6 -6.90 -14.88 -18.28
C GLU A 6 -5.61 -15.71 -18.11
N ARG A 7 -4.56 -15.17 -17.50
CA ARG A 7 -3.31 -15.89 -17.17
C ARG A 7 -3.52 -16.92 -16.07
N ILE A 8 -4.35 -16.62 -15.06
CA ILE A 8 -4.66 -17.52 -13.95
C ILE A 8 -5.55 -18.67 -14.43
N ARG A 9 -6.62 -18.34 -15.13
CA ARG A 9 -7.56 -19.31 -15.69
C ARG A 9 -8.19 -18.78 -16.98
N PRO A 10 -7.82 -19.33 -18.15
CA PRO A 10 -8.38 -18.92 -19.43
C PRO A 10 -9.91 -18.93 -19.45
N GLY A 11 -10.53 -17.85 -19.91
CA GLY A 11 -11.96 -17.65 -19.99
C GLY A 11 -12.67 -17.29 -18.67
N ALA A 12 -11.94 -17.16 -17.56
CA ALA A 12 -12.53 -16.79 -16.27
C ALA A 12 -12.79 -15.28 -16.17
N SER A 13 -13.86 -14.92 -15.49
CA SER A 13 -14.02 -13.55 -14.95
C SER A 13 -13.00 -13.27 -13.85
N ILE A 14 -12.81 -12.00 -13.51
CA ILE A 14 -11.91 -11.59 -12.42
C ILE A 14 -12.28 -12.30 -11.12
N LYS A 15 -13.56 -12.36 -10.76
CA LYS A 15 -14.04 -13.02 -9.52
C LYS A 15 -13.79 -14.53 -9.54
N GLU A 16 -13.97 -15.18 -10.67
CA GLU A 16 -13.69 -16.63 -10.82
C GLU A 16 -12.19 -16.90 -10.73
N ALA A 17 -11.34 -16.07 -11.33
CA ALA A 17 -9.88 -16.19 -11.20
C ALA A 17 -9.41 -16.01 -9.75
N MET A 18 -9.95 -15.03 -9.03
CA MET A 18 -9.67 -14.83 -7.60
C MET A 18 -10.13 -16.03 -6.75
N ALA A 19 -11.31 -16.60 -7.04
CA ALA A 19 -11.79 -17.81 -6.36
C ALA A 19 -10.88 -19.04 -6.61
N VAL A 20 -10.26 -19.15 -7.78
CA VAL A 20 -9.23 -20.18 -8.05
C VAL A 20 -8.01 -19.97 -7.14
N LEU A 21 -7.52 -18.74 -7.01
CA LEU A 21 -6.39 -18.43 -6.13
C LEU A 21 -6.73 -18.68 -4.65
N ASP A 22 -7.94 -18.33 -4.22
CA ASP A 22 -8.40 -18.56 -2.84
C ASP A 22 -8.49 -20.06 -2.52
N ALA A 23 -8.77 -20.90 -3.50
CA ALA A 23 -8.86 -22.36 -3.35
C ALA A 23 -7.52 -23.08 -3.52
N ASP A 24 -6.49 -22.43 -4.05
CA ASP A 24 -5.20 -23.05 -4.33
C ASP A 24 -4.35 -23.17 -3.04
N PRO A 25 -4.03 -24.41 -2.60
CA PRO A 25 -3.18 -24.63 -1.43
C PRO A 25 -1.80 -23.97 -1.50
N ALA A 26 -1.29 -23.69 -2.71
CA ALA A 26 0.00 -22.99 -2.86
C ALA A 26 -0.01 -21.57 -2.32
N TYR A 27 -1.19 -20.95 -2.25
CA TYR A 27 -1.36 -19.60 -1.69
C TYR A 27 -1.99 -19.60 -0.28
N GLN A 28 -2.15 -20.77 0.35
CA GLN A 28 -2.81 -20.84 1.66
C GLN A 28 -1.82 -21.02 2.81
N ILE A 29 -2.05 -20.28 3.89
CA ILE A 29 -1.38 -20.45 5.18
C ILE A 29 -2.43 -20.70 6.24
N THR A 30 -2.18 -21.67 7.10
CA THR A 30 -3.07 -22.00 8.22
C THR A 30 -2.42 -21.63 9.55
N GLY A 31 -3.12 -20.83 10.33
CA GLY A 31 -2.72 -20.41 11.67
C GLY A 31 -1.91 -19.12 11.71
N THR A 32 -2.17 -18.32 12.73
CA THR A 32 -1.50 -17.01 12.92
C THR A 32 0.00 -17.12 13.15
N ALA A 33 0.47 -18.23 13.74
CA ALA A 33 1.90 -18.47 13.91
C ALA A 33 2.62 -18.66 12.57
N ALA A 34 2.03 -19.42 11.65
CA ALA A 34 2.57 -19.62 10.31
C ALA A 34 2.48 -18.32 9.48
N LEU A 35 1.38 -17.56 9.60
CA LEU A 35 1.27 -16.25 8.97
C LEU A 35 2.39 -15.31 9.43
N LYS A 36 2.65 -15.23 10.74
CA LYS A 36 3.72 -14.39 11.29
C LYS A 36 5.10 -14.76 10.72
N VAL A 37 5.39 -16.06 10.60
CA VAL A 37 6.66 -16.53 10.00
C VAL A 37 6.73 -16.10 8.53
N TRP A 38 5.68 -16.31 7.77
CA TRP A 38 5.64 -15.96 6.36
C TRP A 38 5.80 -14.44 6.13
N ILE A 39 5.13 -13.60 6.92
CA ILE A 39 5.28 -12.14 6.87
C ILE A 39 6.74 -11.75 7.10
N GLN A 40 7.38 -12.33 8.13
CA GLN A 40 8.78 -12.04 8.46
C GLN A 40 9.70 -12.43 7.32
N GLU A 41 9.56 -13.65 6.78
CA GLU A 41 10.37 -14.12 5.66
C GLU A 41 10.23 -13.23 4.42
N ARG A 42 9.01 -12.80 4.06
CA ARG A 42 8.79 -11.91 2.91
C ARG A 42 9.38 -10.50 3.15
N ALA A 43 9.30 -9.98 4.36
CA ALA A 43 9.90 -8.70 4.71
C ALA A 43 11.43 -8.75 4.66
N ASP A 44 12.05 -9.79 5.22
CA ASP A 44 13.51 -9.98 5.22
C ASP A 44 14.04 -10.18 3.78
N GLU A 45 13.31 -10.93 2.97
CA GLU A 45 13.63 -11.13 1.55
C GLU A 45 13.53 -9.81 0.77
N ALA A 46 12.50 -9.01 0.98
CA ALA A 46 12.34 -7.72 0.33
C ALA A 46 13.51 -6.78 0.68
N ILE A 47 13.84 -6.65 1.98
CA ILE A 47 14.97 -5.81 2.42
C ILE A 47 16.27 -6.27 1.78
N SER A 48 16.59 -7.56 1.85
CA SER A 48 17.85 -8.10 1.35
C SER A 48 17.99 -7.98 -0.16
N SER A 49 16.91 -8.13 -0.92
CA SER A 49 16.92 -8.04 -2.37
C SER A 49 16.99 -6.60 -2.90
N LEU A 50 16.46 -5.65 -2.13
CA LEU A 50 16.44 -4.23 -2.49
C LEU A 50 17.75 -3.51 -2.10
N ASP A 51 18.40 -3.93 -1.02
CA ASP A 51 19.61 -3.26 -0.48
C ASP A 51 20.76 -3.28 -1.47
N GLY A 52 21.35 -2.13 -1.70
CA GLY A 52 22.48 -1.93 -2.63
C GLY A 52 22.09 -2.01 -4.12
N THR A 53 20.98 -2.67 -4.46
CA THR A 53 20.52 -2.84 -5.84
C THR A 53 19.57 -1.71 -6.27
N HIS A 54 18.45 -1.58 -5.59
CA HIS A 54 17.39 -0.62 -5.92
C HIS A 54 17.30 0.53 -4.92
N PHE A 55 17.82 0.33 -3.72
CA PHE A 55 17.84 1.31 -2.63
C PHE A 55 19.15 1.24 -1.86
N GLU A 56 19.54 2.34 -1.25
CA GLU A 56 20.49 2.36 -0.14
C GLU A 56 19.69 2.20 1.15
N VAL A 57 19.56 0.97 1.63
CA VAL A 57 18.77 0.67 2.83
C VAL A 57 19.55 1.10 4.08
N PRO A 58 19.10 2.11 4.83
CA PRO A 58 19.80 2.55 6.02
C PRO A 58 19.72 1.49 7.13
N GLU A 59 20.67 1.51 8.07
CA GLU A 59 20.75 0.54 9.17
C GLU A 59 19.43 0.42 9.94
N GLN A 60 18.70 1.54 10.12
CA GLN A 60 17.40 1.60 10.81
C GLN A 60 16.29 0.84 10.06
N ALA A 61 16.47 0.60 8.77
CA ALA A 61 15.51 -0.13 7.93
C ALA A 61 15.90 -1.59 7.67
N ARG A 62 17.07 -2.05 8.12
CA ARG A 62 17.52 -3.42 7.89
C ARG A 62 16.77 -4.47 8.69
N HIS A 63 16.03 -4.05 9.70
CA HIS A 63 15.26 -4.95 10.54
C HIS A 63 13.85 -4.42 10.80
N ILE A 64 12.85 -5.26 10.55
CA ILE A 64 11.44 -5.03 10.83
C ILE A 64 10.86 -6.29 11.47
N GLU A 65 9.89 -6.13 12.38
CA GLU A 65 9.19 -7.25 13.01
C GLU A 65 7.79 -7.42 12.42
N GLY A 66 7.48 -8.62 11.91
CA GLY A 66 6.12 -9.06 11.59
C GLY A 66 5.36 -9.46 12.84
N MET A 67 4.20 -8.86 13.11
CA MET A 67 3.46 -9.05 14.35
C MET A 67 1.99 -9.38 14.07
N ILE A 68 1.42 -10.19 14.96
CA ILE A 68 -0.04 -10.34 15.04
C ILE A 68 -0.54 -9.38 16.12
N ALA A 69 -1.47 -8.51 15.76
CA ALA A 69 -2.05 -7.54 16.68
C ALA A 69 -2.97 -8.21 17.70
N SER A 70 -3.19 -7.56 18.83
CA SER A 70 -4.17 -8.01 19.84
C SER A 70 -5.60 -7.56 19.52
N THR A 71 -5.79 -6.71 18.52
CA THR A 71 -7.09 -6.33 17.98
C THR A 71 -7.56 -7.35 16.95
N HIS A 72 -8.87 -7.37 16.64
CA HIS A 72 -9.50 -8.33 15.74
C HIS A 72 -10.37 -7.65 14.67
N ASP A 73 -9.98 -6.44 14.24
CA ASP A 73 -10.74 -5.60 13.32
C ASP A 73 -10.44 -5.85 11.82
N GLY A 74 -9.44 -6.71 11.52
CA GLY A 74 -9.08 -7.08 10.15
C GLY A 74 -8.17 -6.07 9.44
N GLY A 75 -7.69 -5.04 10.14
CA GLY A 75 -6.76 -4.06 9.58
C GLY A 75 -5.31 -4.53 9.59
N VAL A 76 -4.51 -3.98 8.68
CA VAL A 76 -3.05 -4.07 8.73
C VAL A 76 -2.51 -2.66 8.89
N TYR A 77 -1.46 -2.50 9.71
CA TYR A 77 -0.86 -1.21 9.97
C TYR A 77 0.61 -1.32 10.35
N TYR A 78 1.32 -0.23 10.19
CA TYR A 78 2.73 -0.11 10.51
C TYR A 78 2.97 0.83 11.70
N THR A 79 3.96 0.49 12.52
CA THR A 79 4.52 1.39 13.54
C THR A 79 6.01 1.59 13.30
N PRO A 80 6.49 2.86 13.20
CA PRO A 80 7.89 3.13 12.89
C PRO A 80 8.85 2.70 14.01
N PRO A 81 10.15 2.57 13.71
CA PRO A 81 11.16 2.45 14.76
C PRO A 81 11.07 3.61 15.74
N SER A 82 11.57 3.42 16.97
CA SER A 82 11.76 4.54 17.89
C SER A 82 12.83 5.50 17.35
N ASP A 83 12.71 6.79 17.69
CA ASP A 83 13.66 7.82 17.21
C ASP A 83 15.12 7.53 17.60
N ASP A 84 15.33 6.83 18.74
CA ASP A 84 16.64 6.34 19.19
C ASP A 84 17.04 4.99 18.61
N SER A 85 16.23 4.41 17.74
CA SER A 85 16.39 3.08 17.13
C SER A 85 16.48 1.92 18.12
N SER A 86 16.08 2.10 19.38
CA SER A 86 16.07 1.03 20.40
C SER A 86 14.97 -0.01 20.17
N ARG A 87 13.91 0.35 19.43
CA ARG A 87 12.82 -0.53 19.01
C ARG A 87 12.73 -0.51 17.49
N PRO A 88 12.69 -1.68 16.83
CA PRO A 88 12.53 -1.76 15.37
C PRO A 88 11.13 -1.32 14.92
N GLY A 89 10.97 -1.09 13.62
CA GLY A 89 9.68 -0.97 12.98
C GLY A 89 8.87 -2.25 13.08
N ARG A 90 7.55 -2.16 13.05
CA ARG A 90 6.65 -3.31 13.16
C ARG A 90 5.50 -3.22 12.18
N MET A 91 5.26 -4.30 11.48
CA MET A 91 4.04 -4.53 10.70
C MET A 91 3.07 -5.35 11.54
N TRP A 92 1.81 -4.95 11.64
CA TRP A 92 0.80 -5.55 12.48
C TRP A 92 -0.37 -6.08 11.66
N TRP A 93 -0.66 -7.37 11.78
CA TRP A 93 -1.87 -7.99 11.23
C TRP A 93 -2.90 -8.17 12.33
N SER A 94 -4.02 -7.46 12.23
CA SER A 94 -5.18 -7.62 13.11
C SER A 94 -6.10 -8.68 12.50
N VAL A 95 -6.04 -9.89 13.04
CA VAL A 95 -6.76 -11.05 12.49
C VAL A 95 -8.16 -11.13 13.10
N PRO A 96 -9.25 -11.11 12.29
CA PRO A 96 -10.60 -11.26 12.80
C PRO A 96 -10.82 -12.59 13.54
N ASP A 97 -11.72 -12.58 14.52
CA ASP A 97 -12.08 -13.79 15.26
C ASP A 97 -12.58 -14.90 14.33
N GLY A 98 -12.08 -16.10 14.52
CA GLY A 98 -12.45 -17.27 13.73
C GLY A 98 -11.73 -17.40 12.38
N VAL A 99 -10.98 -16.40 11.93
CA VAL A 99 -10.13 -16.50 10.74
C VAL A 99 -8.85 -17.26 11.07
N ASN A 100 -8.62 -18.36 10.38
CA ASN A 100 -7.44 -19.22 10.57
C ASN A 100 -6.75 -19.65 9.28
N THR A 101 -7.28 -19.23 8.12
CA THR A 101 -6.66 -19.46 6.80
C THR A 101 -6.46 -18.13 6.11
N PHE A 102 -5.27 -17.92 5.58
CA PHE A 102 -4.83 -16.67 4.96
C PHE A 102 -4.39 -16.96 3.53
N THR A 103 -4.69 -16.06 2.60
CA THR A 103 -4.35 -16.19 1.19
C THR A 103 -3.17 -15.30 0.83
N THR A 104 -1.99 -15.89 0.68
CA THR A 104 -0.71 -15.18 0.48
C THR A 104 -0.68 -14.32 -0.79
N TRP A 105 -1.48 -14.67 -1.79
CA TRP A 105 -1.56 -13.91 -3.03
C TRP A 105 -2.09 -12.48 -2.82
N ARG A 106 -2.93 -12.26 -1.78
CA ARG A 106 -3.40 -10.92 -1.37
C ARG A 106 -2.42 -10.22 -0.44
N GLU A 107 -1.75 -10.99 0.43
CA GLU A 107 -0.95 -10.45 1.53
C GLU A 107 0.40 -9.90 1.08
N LEU A 108 0.98 -10.42 -0.02
CA LEU A 108 2.33 -10.02 -0.42
C LEU A 108 2.45 -8.53 -0.73
N THR A 109 1.49 -7.95 -1.45
CA THR A 109 1.48 -6.50 -1.72
C THR A 109 1.40 -5.68 -0.44
N THR A 110 0.69 -6.18 0.58
CA THR A 110 0.59 -5.55 1.90
C THR A 110 1.93 -5.59 2.64
N VAL A 111 2.69 -6.69 2.55
CA VAL A 111 4.05 -6.74 3.11
C VAL A 111 4.94 -5.68 2.48
N TYR A 112 4.86 -5.43 1.19
CA TYR A 112 5.61 -4.38 0.52
C TYR A 112 5.13 -2.98 0.88
N HIS A 113 3.83 -2.80 1.09
CA HIS A 113 3.22 -1.54 1.54
C HIS A 113 3.69 -1.13 2.94
N GLU A 114 3.57 -2.03 3.91
CA GLU A 114 3.93 -1.76 5.31
C GLU A 114 5.45 -1.87 5.56
N GLY A 115 6.11 -2.78 4.85
CA GLY A 115 7.53 -3.09 4.98
C GLY A 115 8.42 -2.27 4.04
N ALA A 116 9.28 -2.98 3.31
CA ALA A 116 10.16 -2.41 2.30
C ALA A 116 9.67 -2.79 0.89
N PRO A 117 9.65 -1.82 -0.05
CA PRO A 117 10.14 -0.44 0.07
C PRO A 117 9.13 0.58 0.62
N GLY A 118 7.97 0.14 1.17
CA GLY A 118 6.89 1.00 1.65
C GLY A 118 7.19 1.79 2.93
N HIS A 119 6.25 1.78 3.86
CA HIS A 119 6.29 2.61 5.07
C HIS A 119 7.55 2.43 5.91
N HIS A 120 8.05 1.20 6.05
CA HIS A 120 9.23 0.93 6.86
C HIS A 120 10.48 1.60 6.28
N LEU A 121 10.74 1.42 5.00
CA LEU A 121 11.89 2.07 4.36
C LEU A 121 11.75 3.61 4.39
N GLN A 122 10.54 4.12 4.12
CA GLN A 122 10.27 5.56 4.13
C GLN A 122 10.56 6.20 5.49
N THR A 123 9.96 5.68 6.56
CA THR A 123 10.11 6.26 7.90
C THR A 123 11.50 6.05 8.46
N SER A 124 12.11 4.90 8.24
CA SER A 124 13.48 4.60 8.67
C SER A 124 14.52 5.47 7.96
N SER A 125 14.30 5.83 6.70
CA SER A 125 15.15 6.77 5.96
C SER A 125 15.11 8.17 6.56
N ALA A 126 13.94 8.63 6.99
CA ALA A 126 13.80 9.91 7.70
C ALA A 126 14.49 9.87 9.09
N ILE A 127 14.38 8.74 9.81
CA ILE A 127 15.09 8.56 11.10
C ILE A 127 16.60 8.54 10.88
N ALA A 128 17.09 7.88 9.85
CA ALA A 128 18.52 7.88 9.50
C ALA A 128 19.06 9.27 9.17
N ALA A 129 18.22 10.13 8.57
CA ALA A 129 18.55 11.53 8.23
C ALA A 129 18.23 12.52 9.35
N ARG A 130 17.95 12.07 10.58
CA ARG A 130 17.43 12.91 11.68
C ARG A 130 18.30 14.13 12.03
N GLU A 131 19.59 14.04 11.86
CA GLU A 131 20.52 15.15 12.14
C GLU A 131 20.41 16.28 11.08
N GLU A 132 19.90 15.95 9.90
CA GLU A 132 19.66 16.87 8.79
C GLU A 132 18.24 17.48 8.85
N LEU A 133 17.35 16.86 9.65
CA LEU A 133 15.94 17.23 9.75
C LEU A 133 15.62 17.93 11.07
N ASN A 134 14.87 19.03 10.99
CA ASN A 134 14.32 19.65 12.19
C ASN A 134 13.23 18.76 12.84
N SER A 135 12.89 19.07 14.11
CA SER A 135 11.93 18.27 14.89
C SER A 135 10.56 18.13 14.22
N TRP A 136 10.12 19.18 13.52
CA TRP A 136 8.84 19.16 12.81
C TRP A 136 8.87 18.15 11.66
N ARG A 137 9.89 18.18 10.80
CA ARG A 137 10.01 17.28 9.65
C ARG A 137 10.18 15.81 10.06
N ARG A 138 10.78 15.55 11.20
CA ARG A 138 10.92 14.19 11.74
C ARG A 138 9.59 13.58 12.22
N ASN A 139 8.65 14.43 12.70
CA ASN A 139 7.40 13.99 13.30
C ASN A 139 6.16 14.32 12.45
N TYR A 140 6.35 15.07 11.37
CA TYR A 140 5.24 15.44 10.49
C TYR A 140 4.79 14.25 9.66
N TRP A 141 3.50 14.16 9.45
CA TRP A 141 2.90 13.15 8.59
C TRP A 141 1.78 13.76 7.75
N THR A 142 1.73 13.42 6.45
CA THR A 142 0.57 13.63 5.61
C THR A 142 0.21 12.33 4.90
N SER A 143 -1.07 12.00 4.84
CA SER A 143 -1.54 10.77 4.19
C SER A 143 -1.09 10.69 2.74
N GLY A 144 -1.16 11.80 1.98
CA GLY A 144 -0.70 11.82 0.59
C GLY A 144 0.78 11.47 0.40
N TYR A 145 1.65 11.91 1.32
CA TYR A 145 3.07 11.57 1.29
C TYR A 145 3.30 10.10 1.65
N GLY A 146 2.76 9.65 2.78
CA GLY A 146 3.01 8.32 3.31
C GLY A 146 2.29 7.23 2.51
N GLU A 147 0.97 7.32 2.41
CA GLU A 147 0.15 6.34 1.70
C GLU A 147 0.41 6.35 0.19
N GLY A 148 0.66 7.55 -0.36
CA GLY A 148 1.04 7.69 -1.76
C GLY A 148 2.37 7.02 -2.07
N TRP A 149 3.37 7.15 -1.19
CA TRP A 149 4.63 6.42 -1.31
C TRP A 149 4.43 4.91 -1.21
N ALA A 150 3.71 4.43 -0.20
CA ALA A 150 3.52 3.00 0.00
C ALA A 150 2.78 2.35 -1.17
N LEU A 151 1.79 3.03 -1.74
CA LEU A 151 1.09 2.54 -2.92
C LEU A 151 1.96 2.59 -4.20
N TYR A 152 2.81 3.62 -4.35
CA TYR A 152 3.84 3.68 -5.37
C TYR A 152 4.86 2.54 -5.20
N ALA A 153 5.24 2.21 -3.97
CA ALA A 153 6.16 1.13 -3.65
C ALA A 153 5.62 -0.25 -4.06
N GLU A 154 4.32 -0.50 -3.91
CA GLU A 154 3.67 -1.72 -4.40
C GLU A 154 3.84 -1.88 -5.93
N TRP A 155 3.60 -0.83 -6.71
CA TRP A 155 3.83 -0.84 -8.16
C TRP A 155 5.30 -0.98 -8.51
N LEU A 156 6.18 -0.31 -7.78
CA LEU A 156 7.62 -0.40 -7.99
C LEU A 156 8.11 -1.84 -7.85
N MET A 157 7.59 -2.61 -6.87
CA MET A 157 7.95 -4.03 -6.72
C MET A 157 7.50 -4.86 -7.92
N ALA A 158 6.38 -4.54 -8.54
CA ALA A 158 5.96 -5.17 -9.79
C ALA A 158 6.87 -4.76 -10.97
N ASP A 159 7.19 -3.47 -11.12
CA ASP A 159 8.09 -2.95 -12.15
C ASP A 159 9.51 -3.58 -12.05
N LEU A 160 9.95 -3.94 -10.84
CA LEU A 160 11.23 -4.57 -10.58
C LEU A 160 11.22 -6.11 -10.71
N GLY A 161 10.06 -6.73 -11.03
CA GLY A 161 9.92 -8.16 -11.24
C GLY A 161 9.66 -9.01 -9.99
N TYR A 162 9.36 -8.39 -8.85
CA TYR A 162 9.05 -9.12 -7.61
C TYR A 162 7.59 -9.60 -7.53
N MET A 163 6.78 -9.31 -8.55
CA MET A 163 5.38 -9.71 -8.64
C MET A 163 5.04 -10.40 -9.98
N ASP A 164 5.97 -11.17 -10.54
CA ASP A 164 5.77 -11.88 -11.82
C ASP A 164 4.78 -13.02 -11.73
N ASP A 165 4.57 -13.57 -10.53
CA ASP A 165 3.52 -14.56 -10.26
C ASP A 165 2.14 -13.95 -10.48
N PRO A 166 1.27 -14.58 -11.31
CA PRO A 166 -0.04 -14.01 -11.63
C PRO A 166 -0.96 -13.85 -10.43
N GLY A 167 -0.84 -14.71 -9.41
CA GLY A 167 -1.62 -14.59 -8.17
C GLY A 167 -1.21 -13.38 -7.35
N HIS A 168 0.07 -13.21 -7.09
CA HIS A 168 0.59 -12.04 -6.38
C HIS A 168 0.31 -10.74 -7.14
N PHE A 169 0.44 -10.75 -8.47
CA PHE A 169 0.09 -9.59 -9.28
C PHE A 169 -1.42 -9.30 -9.27
N MET A 170 -2.28 -10.33 -9.19
CA MET A 170 -3.71 -10.11 -8.99
C MET A 170 -4.01 -9.47 -7.64
N GLY A 171 -3.27 -9.82 -6.59
CA GLY A 171 -3.37 -9.18 -5.26
C GLY A 171 -3.06 -7.68 -5.29
N LEU A 172 -1.95 -7.32 -5.96
CA LEU A 172 -1.63 -5.90 -6.24
C LEU A 172 -2.79 -5.21 -6.95
N LEU A 173 -3.31 -5.80 -8.03
CA LEU A 173 -4.37 -5.21 -8.84
C LEU A 173 -5.72 -5.10 -8.10
N ASP A 174 -6.01 -6.03 -7.19
CA ASP A 174 -7.20 -5.97 -6.33
C ASP A 174 -7.08 -4.80 -5.33
N GLY A 175 -5.92 -4.68 -4.69
CA GLY A 175 -5.60 -3.54 -3.86
C GLY A 175 -5.69 -2.21 -4.60
N GLN A 176 -5.17 -2.12 -5.81
CA GLN A 176 -5.25 -0.93 -6.66
C GLN A 176 -6.68 -0.57 -7.06
N SER A 177 -7.52 -1.56 -7.35
CA SER A 177 -8.94 -1.37 -7.65
C SER A 177 -9.68 -0.76 -6.46
N MET A 178 -9.43 -1.27 -5.26
CA MET A 178 -10.00 -0.73 -4.02
C MET A 178 -9.57 0.74 -3.81
N ARG A 179 -8.27 1.06 -3.97
CA ARG A 179 -7.75 2.42 -3.82
C ARG A 179 -8.32 3.38 -4.87
N ALA A 180 -8.61 2.91 -6.07
CA ALA A 180 -9.30 3.70 -7.10
C ALA A 180 -10.78 3.95 -6.72
N ALA A 181 -11.49 2.92 -6.24
CA ALA A 181 -12.87 3.05 -5.78
C ALA A 181 -13.02 4.06 -4.63
N ARG A 182 -12.05 4.10 -3.70
CA ARG A 182 -11.99 5.09 -2.62
C ARG A 182 -11.98 6.53 -3.12
N VAL A 183 -11.29 6.82 -4.22
CA VAL A 183 -11.25 8.17 -4.82
C VAL A 183 -12.63 8.60 -5.28
N VAL A 184 -13.34 7.71 -5.97
CA VAL A 184 -14.69 8.00 -6.48
C VAL A 184 -15.66 8.23 -5.34
N LEU A 185 -15.64 7.35 -4.32
CA LEU A 185 -16.56 7.44 -3.19
C LEU A 185 -16.31 8.67 -2.34
N ASP A 186 -15.08 8.91 -1.91
CA ASP A 186 -14.76 10.03 -1.02
C ASP A 186 -15.05 11.37 -1.68
N ILE A 187 -14.57 11.57 -2.91
CA ILE A 187 -14.81 12.82 -3.65
C ILE A 187 -16.31 12.97 -3.98
N GLY A 188 -16.95 11.89 -4.44
CA GLY A 188 -18.38 11.90 -4.75
C GLY A 188 -19.24 12.31 -3.55
N LEU A 189 -18.99 11.68 -2.40
CA LEU A 189 -19.70 11.94 -1.16
C LEU A 189 -19.46 13.37 -0.63
N HIS A 190 -18.20 13.75 -0.48
CA HIS A 190 -17.86 14.98 0.25
C HIS A 190 -17.85 16.25 -0.61
N CYS A 191 -17.69 16.11 -1.94
CA CYS A 191 -17.84 17.22 -2.90
C CYS A 191 -19.22 17.30 -3.52
N GLN A 192 -20.17 16.43 -3.11
CA GLN A 192 -21.55 16.42 -3.58
C GLN A 192 -21.68 16.23 -5.10
N PHE A 193 -20.79 15.43 -5.70
CA PHE A 193 -20.95 15.05 -7.09
C PHE A 193 -22.05 13.98 -7.24
N GLU A 194 -22.66 13.95 -8.41
CA GLU A 194 -23.65 12.92 -8.71
C GLU A 194 -23.02 11.52 -8.75
N ALA A 195 -23.74 10.53 -8.23
CA ALA A 195 -23.37 9.15 -8.38
C ALA A 195 -23.45 8.73 -9.87
N PRO A 196 -22.63 7.77 -10.32
CA PRO A 196 -22.68 7.25 -11.68
C PRO A 196 -24.10 6.74 -12.04
N GLU A 197 -24.44 6.79 -13.33
CA GLU A 197 -25.75 6.33 -13.82
C GLU A 197 -26.03 4.86 -13.47
N GLU A 198 -25.01 3.99 -13.49
CA GLU A 198 -25.11 2.60 -13.07
C GLU A 198 -25.48 2.42 -11.58
N MET A 199 -25.26 3.45 -10.76
CA MET A 199 -25.67 3.53 -9.35
C MET A 199 -27.00 4.30 -9.19
N GLY A 200 -27.69 4.65 -10.28
CA GLY A 200 -28.96 5.35 -10.29
C GLY A 200 -28.84 6.87 -10.25
N GLY A 201 -27.69 7.46 -10.55
CA GLY A 201 -27.46 8.92 -10.62
C GLY A 201 -27.80 9.65 -9.30
N GLY A 202 -27.82 10.99 -9.34
CA GLY A 202 -28.18 11.83 -8.19
C GLY A 202 -27.24 11.73 -7.00
N GLU A 203 -27.67 12.17 -5.82
CA GLU A 203 -26.82 12.19 -4.62
C GLU A 203 -26.36 10.80 -4.19
N TRP A 204 -25.13 10.74 -3.70
CA TRP A 204 -24.61 9.56 -3.02
C TRP A 204 -25.30 9.35 -1.67
N ASN A 205 -25.58 8.09 -1.38
CA ASN A 205 -26.00 7.63 -0.07
C ASN A 205 -25.28 6.33 0.27
N TRP A 206 -25.51 5.80 1.47
CA TRP A 206 -24.81 4.61 1.95
C TRP A 206 -25.08 3.39 1.03
N ASP A 207 -26.30 3.19 0.57
CA ASP A 207 -26.65 2.02 -0.27
C ASP A 207 -25.95 2.07 -1.63
N LYS A 208 -25.88 3.24 -2.26
CA LYS A 208 -25.14 3.43 -3.52
C LYS A 208 -23.64 3.25 -3.33
N ALA A 209 -23.08 3.80 -2.26
CA ALA A 209 -21.66 3.65 -1.93
C ALA A 209 -21.33 2.19 -1.65
N TRP A 210 -22.17 1.49 -0.91
CA TRP A 210 -22.06 0.06 -0.65
C TRP A 210 -22.09 -0.77 -1.93
N ALA A 211 -23.07 -0.55 -2.80
CA ALA A 211 -23.19 -1.25 -4.07
C ALA A 211 -21.98 -0.98 -5.00
N PHE A 212 -21.59 0.29 -5.11
CA PHE A 212 -20.40 0.67 -5.91
C PHE A 212 -19.15 -0.01 -5.39
N PHE A 213 -18.88 0.06 -4.09
CA PHE A 213 -17.69 -0.52 -3.49
C PHE A 213 -17.61 -2.02 -3.74
N ASN A 214 -18.69 -2.77 -3.48
CA ASN A 214 -18.74 -4.22 -3.68
C ASN A 214 -18.65 -4.66 -5.15
N ASN A 215 -18.91 -3.76 -6.09
CA ASN A 215 -18.70 -4.05 -7.52
C ASN A 215 -17.23 -3.97 -7.93
N HIS A 216 -16.37 -3.30 -7.14
CA HIS A 216 -14.98 -2.98 -7.50
C HIS A 216 -13.94 -3.62 -6.58
N VAL A 217 -14.38 -4.25 -5.50
CA VAL A 217 -13.49 -4.88 -4.53
C VAL A 217 -13.89 -6.33 -4.25
N SER A 218 -12.93 -7.11 -3.77
CA SER A 218 -13.13 -8.50 -3.38
C SER A 218 -12.66 -8.69 -1.94
N MET A 219 -13.53 -8.36 -0.98
CA MET A 219 -13.27 -8.55 0.45
C MET A 219 -14.54 -9.07 1.15
N ASP A 220 -14.39 -9.56 2.37
CA ASP A 220 -15.51 -9.98 3.20
C ASP A 220 -16.45 -8.82 3.56
N GLU A 221 -17.71 -9.15 3.89
CA GLU A 221 -18.74 -8.14 4.16
C GLU A 221 -18.39 -7.22 5.35
N GLY A 222 -17.76 -7.76 6.39
CA GLY A 222 -17.40 -7.00 7.58
C GLY A 222 -16.37 -5.93 7.26
N SER A 223 -15.30 -6.32 6.57
CA SER A 223 -14.24 -5.41 6.11
C SER A 223 -14.76 -4.37 5.11
N ALA A 224 -15.60 -4.77 4.15
CA ALA A 224 -16.21 -3.85 3.21
C ALA A 224 -17.11 -2.81 3.90
N ARG A 225 -17.89 -3.23 4.91
CA ARG A 225 -18.74 -2.34 5.70
C ARG A 225 -17.93 -1.35 6.53
N TYR A 226 -16.85 -1.81 7.15
CA TYR A 226 -15.91 -0.95 7.86
C TYR A 226 -15.34 0.13 6.93
N GLU A 227 -14.88 -0.26 5.75
CA GLU A 227 -14.29 0.65 4.76
C GLU A 227 -15.30 1.70 4.30
N VAL A 228 -16.51 1.30 3.89
CA VAL A 228 -17.55 2.26 3.44
C VAL A 228 -17.91 3.24 4.56
N ASN A 229 -18.12 2.77 5.80
CA ASN A 229 -18.41 3.65 6.94
C ASN A 229 -17.25 4.62 7.22
N ARG A 230 -16.00 4.18 7.08
CA ARG A 230 -14.81 5.01 7.22
C ARG A 230 -14.79 6.15 6.21
N TYR A 231 -15.18 5.89 4.95
CA TYR A 231 -15.21 6.94 3.92
C TYR A 231 -16.26 8.01 4.19
N PHE A 232 -17.40 7.66 4.78
CA PHE A 232 -18.38 8.65 5.23
C PHE A 232 -17.89 9.52 6.38
N GLY A 233 -17.07 8.98 7.27
CA GLY A 233 -16.63 9.65 8.50
C GLY A 233 -15.28 10.35 8.43
N TRP A 234 -14.47 10.12 7.37
CA TRP A 234 -13.09 10.63 7.29
C TRP A 234 -12.74 11.21 5.91
N PRO A 235 -13.30 12.40 5.58
CA PRO A 235 -13.10 13.03 4.28
C PRO A 235 -11.63 13.28 3.95
N GLY A 236 -11.23 12.98 2.71
CA GLY A 236 -9.89 13.28 2.18
C GLY A 236 -8.80 12.27 2.55
N GLN A 237 -9.05 11.33 3.48
CA GLN A 237 -8.05 10.31 3.82
C GLN A 237 -8.02 9.19 2.77
N ALA A 238 -9.17 8.65 2.41
CA ALA A 238 -9.26 7.52 1.48
C ALA A 238 -8.68 7.80 0.07
N PRO A 239 -8.87 8.98 -0.56
CA PRO A 239 -8.30 9.28 -1.87
C PRO A 239 -6.79 9.55 -1.83
N SER A 240 -6.21 9.84 -0.67
CA SER A 240 -4.80 10.23 -0.52
C SER A 240 -3.83 9.16 -1.02
N TYR A 241 -4.20 7.89 -0.93
CA TYR A 241 -3.43 6.75 -1.46
C TYR A 241 -3.18 6.89 -2.96
N LYS A 242 -4.26 6.87 -3.74
CA LYS A 242 -4.15 6.87 -5.21
C LYS A 242 -3.73 8.21 -5.79
N LEU A 243 -4.15 9.31 -5.20
CA LEU A 243 -3.71 10.66 -5.61
C LEU A 243 -2.24 10.89 -5.23
N GLY A 244 -1.82 10.38 -4.08
CA GLY A 244 -0.43 10.42 -3.64
C GLY A 244 0.47 9.60 -4.55
N GLU A 245 0.12 8.35 -4.85
CA GLU A 245 0.83 7.49 -5.81
C GLU A 245 1.01 8.17 -7.16
N ARG A 246 -0.07 8.74 -7.70
CA ARG A 246 -0.01 9.49 -8.96
C ARG A 246 1.01 10.61 -8.89
N THR A 247 1.04 11.35 -7.78
CA THR A 247 1.99 12.46 -7.60
C THR A 247 3.43 11.95 -7.54
N TRP A 248 3.68 10.82 -6.87
CA TRP A 248 5.00 10.19 -6.84
C TRP A 248 5.45 9.72 -8.23
N LEU A 249 4.56 9.11 -9.03
CA LEU A 249 4.84 8.73 -10.41
C LEU A 249 5.15 9.94 -11.30
N GLU A 250 4.33 10.99 -11.23
CA GLU A 250 4.54 12.25 -11.97
C GLU A 250 5.85 12.93 -11.57
N LEU A 251 6.23 12.87 -10.29
CA LEU A 251 7.49 13.41 -9.80
C LEU A 251 8.68 12.65 -10.37
N ARG A 252 8.64 11.31 -10.34
CA ARG A 252 9.66 10.45 -10.92
C ARG A 252 9.88 10.74 -12.41
N GLU A 253 8.80 10.79 -13.18
CA GLU A 253 8.88 11.06 -14.61
C GLU A 253 9.39 12.48 -14.91
N ALA A 254 9.01 13.47 -14.10
CA ALA A 254 9.51 14.83 -14.25
C ALA A 254 11.00 14.94 -13.91
N ALA A 255 11.48 14.24 -12.89
CA ALA A 255 12.90 14.17 -12.53
C ALA A 255 13.72 13.48 -13.65
N LYS A 256 13.20 12.36 -14.16
CA LYS A 256 13.80 11.64 -15.29
C LYS A 256 13.89 12.47 -16.56
N ALA A 257 12.86 13.26 -16.86
CA ALA A 257 12.86 14.14 -18.04
C ALA A 257 13.84 15.31 -17.92
N LYS A 258 14.16 15.75 -16.69
CA LYS A 258 15.06 16.87 -16.39
C LYS A 258 16.54 16.46 -16.40
N ASP A 259 16.84 15.23 -15.97
CA ASP A 259 18.21 14.73 -15.84
C ASP A 259 18.51 13.57 -16.80
N PRO A 260 19.37 13.79 -17.82
CA PRO A 260 19.78 12.71 -18.73
C PRO A 260 20.56 11.57 -18.06
N ASN A 261 21.09 11.78 -16.86
CA ASN A 261 21.78 10.76 -16.07
C ASN A 261 20.93 10.27 -14.92
N PHE A 262 19.59 10.36 -15.00
CA PHE A 262 18.67 9.98 -13.96
C PHE A 262 18.97 8.57 -13.42
N ASP A 263 19.19 8.50 -12.11
CA ASP A 263 19.34 7.25 -11.36
C ASP A 263 18.15 7.10 -10.40
N LEU A 264 17.42 5.98 -10.53
CA LEU A 264 16.21 5.73 -9.75
C LEU A 264 16.52 5.54 -8.26
N LYS A 265 17.62 4.90 -7.92
CA LYS A 265 18.06 4.67 -6.55
C LYS A 265 18.43 5.99 -5.86
N GLU A 266 19.17 6.86 -6.55
CA GLU A 266 19.50 8.20 -6.07
C GLU A 266 18.27 9.08 -5.89
N PHE A 267 17.33 9.04 -6.85
CA PHE A 267 16.04 9.74 -6.76
C PHE A 267 15.28 9.33 -5.49
N HIS A 268 15.11 8.05 -5.24
CA HIS A 268 14.41 7.55 -4.06
C HIS A 268 15.15 7.93 -2.77
N THR A 269 16.46 7.72 -2.72
CA THR A 269 17.29 8.05 -1.55
C THR A 269 17.16 9.52 -1.18
N THR A 270 17.27 10.41 -2.16
CA THR A 270 17.14 11.86 -1.97
C THR A 270 15.75 12.23 -1.45
N ALA A 271 14.70 11.72 -2.08
CA ALA A 271 13.32 12.02 -1.69
C ALA A 271 13.00 11.56 -0.26
N LEU A 272 13.40 10.34 0.10
CA LEU A 272 13.11 9.76 1.41
C LEU A 272 13.90 10.44 2.55
N ARG A 273 15.15 10.84 2.30
CA ARG A 273 15.97 11.59 3.26
C ARG A 273 15.44 12.99 3.56
N MET A 274 14.61 13.56 2.69
CA MET A 274 13.96 14.85 2.97
C MET A 274 12.94 14.76 4.13
N GLY A 275 12.53 13.55 4.55
CA GLY A 275 11.46 13.35 5.53
C GLY A 275 10.09 13.73 4.97
N ALA A 276 9.06 13.66 5.80
CA ALA A 276 7.71 13.93 5.37
C ALA A 276 7.50 15.40 4.99
N LEU A 277 6.94 15.61 3.81
CA LEU A 277 6.60 16.93 3.24
C LEU A 277 5.22 16.86 2.57
N PRO A 278 4.48 17.96 2.52
CA PRO A 278 3.38 18.08 1.56
C PRO A 278 3.90 17.79 0.14
N LEU A 279 3.15 17.02 -0.64
CA LEU A 279 3.62 16.52 -1.94
C LEU A 279 4.02 17.63 -2.93
N ASP A 280 3.34 18.77 -2.90
CA ASP A 280 3.69 19.93 -3.72
C ASP A 280 5.02 20.58 -3.28
N VAL A 281 5.33 20.56 -1.99
CA VAL A 281 6.62 21.02 -1.45
C VAL A 281 7.73 20.05 -1.83
N LEU A 282 7.50 18.74 -1.68
CA LEU A 282 8.44 17.70 -2.13
C LEU A 282 8.76 17.86 -3.62
N ARG A 283 7.73 18.01 -4.46
CA ARG A 283 7.90 18.22 -5.91
C ARG A 283 8.79 19.43 -6.22
N ARG A 284 8.54 20.57 -5.57
CA ARG A 284 9.39 21.77 -5.76
C ARG A 284 10.83 21.50 -5.34
N ALA A 285 11.04 20.87 -4.19
CA ALA A 285 12.38 20.57 -3.67
C ALA A 285 13.17 19.61 -4.55
N MET A 286 12.51 18.59 -5.10
CA MET A 286 13.15 17.60 -5.98
C MET A 286 13.42 18.09 -7.40
N LEU A 287 12.68 19.10 -7.85
CA LEU A 287 12.79 19.62 -9.21
C LEU A 287 13.44 21.02 -9.27
N SER A 288 13.95 21.55 -8.15
CA SER A 288 14.65 22.84 -8.08
C SER A 288 16.02 22.86 -8.80
#